data_ab69f9f02decbdbd59d05d7a409566ff
#
_entry.id   ab69f9f02decbdbd59d05d7a409566ff
#
_cell.length_a   1.000
_cell.length_b   1.000
_cell.length_c   1.000
_cell.angle_alpha   90.00
_cell.angle_beta   90.00
_cell.angle_gamma   90.00
#
_symmetry.space_group_name_H-M   'P 1'
#
loop_
_entity.id
_entity.type
_entity.pdbx_description
1 polymer ?
#
loop_
_entity_poly.entity_id
_entity_poly.type
_entity_poly.pdbx_seq_one_letter_code
_entity_poly.pdbx_strand_id
1 'polypeptide(L)'
;MTEHSTDNHGTAESFRPIEDGVATDLRGEMTYASYLQLPTLLAAQQPVSDHHDEMLFIVQHQVTELWLKQLIHELRSAIALIARDDLSPALKRLARVKAIQRQMFEQWAVLETLTPVEYVQFRDKLGKASGFQSPQYRTVEFLLGNKNPQMIDVFAHDEQLRSALQADLEAPSLYDEFLRFLARRDHAVPAAVLERDVTQPYTADPGVIEVLRRIYAAPHTYWDAYEMCEELVDVEESFQLWRFRHLKTVERIIGFKRGTGGSSGVHFLQKALELTFFPELLDVRTHIGAP
;
A
#
# COMPACT_ATOMS: atom_id res chain seq x y z
N MET A 1 -20.35 -70.47 6.31
CA MET A 1 -19.09 -70.00 5.67
C MET A 1 -19.25 -68.53 5.41
N THR A 2 -18.78 -67.73 6.32
CA THR A 2 -18.79 -66.25 6.27
C THR A 2 -17.36 -65.83 6.04
N GLU A 3 -17.07 -65.33 4.82
CA GLU A 3 -15.80 -64.73 4.50
C GLU A 3 -15.67 -63.37 5.18
N HIS A 4 -14.73 -63.25 6.07
CA HIS A 4 -14.27 -61.96 6.61
C HIS A 4 -13.40 -61.28 5.57
N SER A 5 -13.94 -60.25 4.93
CA SER A 5 -13.17 -59.28 4.21
C SER A 5 -12.31 -58.49 5.21
N THR A 6 -11.02 -58.72 5.19
CA THR A 6 -10.05 -57.87 5.91
C THR A 6 -9.81 -56.61 5.09
N ASP A 7 -10.45 -55.54 5.47
CA ASP A 7 -10.11 -54.19 5.03
C ASP A 7 -8.65 -53.87 5.43
N ASN A 8 -7.78 -53.97 4.43
CA ASN A 8 -6.39 -53.56 4.56
C ASN A 8 -6.37 -52.02 4.50
N HIS A 9 -6.53 -51.35 5.63
CA HIS A 9 -6.17 -49.94 5.77
C HIS A 9 -4.64 -49.83 5.61
N GLY A 10 -4.21 -49.73 4.34
CA GLY A 10 -2.87 -49.32 4.01
C GLY A 10 -2.59 -47.99 4.71
N THR A 11 -1.62 -47.97 5.60
CA THR A 11 -1.04 -46.77 6.16
C THR A 11 -0.64 -45.88 5.01
N ALA A 12 -1.38 -44.78 4.74
CA ALA A 12 -1.01 -43.79 3.75
C ALA A 12 0.39 -43.29 4.14
N GLU A 13 1.39 -43.60 3.33
CA GLU A 13 2.73 -43.08 3.53
C GLU A 13 2.65 -41.56 3.47
N SER A 14 3.11 -40.89 4.53
CA SER A 14 3.22 -39.42 4.59
C SER A 14 4.38 -38.92 3.72
N PHE A 15 4.46 -39.45 2.49
CA PHE A 15 5.55 -39.25 1.55
C PHE A 15 4.97 -38.97 0.15
N ARG A 16 5.41 -37.88 -0.47
CA ARG A 16 5.10 -37.59 -1.87
C ARG A 16 6.35 -37.84 -2.74
N PRO A 17 6.35 -38.86 -3.60
CA PRO A 17 7.47 -39.08 -4.52
C PRO A 17 7.63 -37.91 -5.51
N ILE A 18 8.84 -37.70 -5.99
CA ILE A 18 9.12 -36.80 -7.10
C ILE A 18 8.48 -37.38 -8.37
N GLU A 19 7.73 -36.57 -9.09
CA GLU A 19 7.10 -36.98 -10.34
C GLU A 19 8.13 -37.14 -11.46
N ASP A 20 7.85 -38.05 -12.39
CA ASP A 20 8.69 -38.26 -13.58
C ASP A 20 8.78 -36.94 -14.39
N GLY A 21 9.98 -36.59 -14.85
CA GLY A 21 10.22 -35.37 -15.62
C GLY A 21 10.57 -34.13 -14.81
N VAL A 22 10.56 -34.19 -13.46
CA VAL A 22 11.06 -33.09 -12.63
C VAL A 22 12.58 -32.96 -12.84
N ALA A 23 13.02 -31.78 -13.26
CA ALA A 23 14.43 -31.47 -13.43
C ALA A 23 15.17 -31.48 -12.08
N THR A 24 16.09 -32.43 -11.91
CA THR A 24 16.93 -32.58 -10.71
C THR A 24 18.37 -32.11 -10.90
N ASP A 25 18.84 -32.01 -12.14
CA ASP A 25 20.14 -31.42 -12.49
C ASP A 25 19.90 -29.97 -12.97
N LEU A 26 20.27 -29.02 -12.12
CA LEU A 26 20.08 -27.57 -12.36
C LEU A 26 21.43 -26.86 -12.61
N ARG A 27 22.50 -27.61 -12.94
CA ARG A 27 23.83 -27.02 -13.21
C ARG A 27 23.78 -26.15 -14.46
N GLY A 28 24.18 -24.87 -14.32
CA GLY A 28 24.17 -23.91 -15.43
C GLY A 28 22.81 -23.30 -15.76
N GLU A 29 21.73 -23.74 -15.08
CA GLU A 29 20.39 -23.24 -15.29
C GLU A 29 20.00 -22.12 -14.29
N MET A 30 19.00 -21.31 -14.68
CA MET A 30 18.37 -20.38 -13.75
C MET A 30 17.51 -21.15 -12.74
N THR A 31 17.88 -21.06 -11.47
CA THR A 31 17.14 -21.72 -10.39
C THR A 31 16.14 -20.74 -9.74
N TYR A 32 15.14 -21.27 -9.03
CA TYR A 32 14.21 -20.47 -8.21
C TYR A 32 14.96 -19.54 -7.25
N ALA A 33 15.96 -20.03 -6.57
CA ALA A 33 16.75 -19.26 -5.62
C ALA A 33 17.57 -18.16 -6.30
N SER A 34 18.18 -18.45 -7.47
CA SER A 34 18.96 -17.43 -8.21
C SER A 34 18.07 -16.36 -8.84
N TYR A 35 16.93 -16.73 -9.39
CA TYR A 35 15.97 -15.78 -9.95
C TYR A 35 15.42 -14.81 -8.91
N LEU A 36 15.03 -15.31 -7.74
CA LEU A 36 14.49 -14.50 -6.65
C LEU A 36 15.56 -13.86 -5.76
N GLN A 37 16.85 -14.10 -6.02
CA GLN A 37 17.96 -13.61 -5.19
C GLN A 37 17.78 -14.00 -3.71
N LEU A 38 17.26 -15.23 -3.45
CA LEU A 38 16.94 -15.68 -2.11
C LEU A 38 18.13 -15.63 -1.13
N PRO A 39 19.38 -15.98 -1.52
CA PRO A 39 20.52 -15.86 -0.62
C PRO A 39 20.71 -14.44 -0.08
N THR A 40 20.53 -13.43 -0.91
CA THR A 40 20.62 -12.01 -0.52
C THR A 40 19.42 -11.59 0.34
N LEU A 41 18.22 -11.93 -0.11
CA LEU A 41 16.98 -11.56 0.58
C LEU A 41 16.91 -12.16 1.98
N LEU A 42 17.23 -13.45 2.12
CA LEU A 42 17.16 -14.18 3.39
C LEU A 42 18.38 -13.96 4.30
N ALA A 43 19.41 -13.26 3.84
CA ALA A 43 20.54 -12.80 4.64
C ALA A 43 20.42 -11.32 5.08
N ALA A 44 19.34 -10.63 4.68
CA ALA A 44 19.13 -9.22 5.00
C ALA A 44 18.55 -8.99 6.41
N GLN A 45 18.22 -10.03 7.15
CA GLN A 45 17.73 -9.94 8.53
C GLN A 45 18.93 -9.93 9.48
N GLN A 46 19.23 -8.77 10.06
CA GLN A 46 20.37 -8.57 10.97
C GLN A 46 19.89 -8.02 12.31
N PRO A 47 19.47 -8.88 13.26
CA PRO A 47 19.06 -8.45 14.59
C PRO A 47 20.19 -7.73 15.32
N VAL A 48 19.85 -6.68 16.10
CA VAL A 48 20.78 -5.94 16.95
C VAL A 48 20.72 -6.39 18.42
N SER A 49 19.89 -7.38 18.70
CA SER A 49 19.77 -8.04 20.02
C SER A 49 19.70 -9.56 19.88
N ASP A 50 19.79 -10.26 21.01
CA ASP A 50 19.61 -11.72 21.08
C ASP A 50 18.14 -12.11 21.33
N HIS A 51 17.22 -11.13 21.32
CA HIS A 51 15.81 -11.41 21.60
C HIS A 51 15.14 -12.11 20.40
N HIS A 52 14.47 -13.23 20.66
CA HIS A 52 13.85 -14.07 19.64
C HIS A 52 12.90 -13.28 18.71
N ASP A 53 12.06 -12.41 19.27
CA ASP A 53 10.97 -11.74 18.53
C ASP A 53 11.45 -10.51 17.75
N GLU A 54 12.72 -10.10 17.86
CA GLU A 54 13.28 -9.08 16.98
C GLU A 54 13.28 -9.54 15.53
N MET A 55 13.46 -10.82 15.25
CA MET A 55 13.36 -11.38 13.91
C MET A 55 11.96 -11.18 13.31
N LEU A 56 10.90 -11.43 14.09
CA LEU A 56 9.52 -11.13 13.70
C LEU A 56 9.35 -9.66 13.31
N PHE A 57 9.88 -8.75 14.14
CA PHE A 57 9.80 -7.31 13.90
C PHE A 57 10.49 -6.90 12.60
N ILE A 58 11.70 -7.43 12.34
CA ILE A 58 12.45 -7.15 11.10
C ILE A 58 11.70 -7.68 9.89
N VAL A 59 11.33 -8.97 9.88
CA VAL A 59 10.67 -9.60 8.73
C VAL A 59 9.35 -8.91 8.40
N GLN A 60 8.55 -8.57 9.41
CA GLN A 60 7.28 -7.84 9.22
C GLN A 60 7.47 -6.53 8.47
N HIS A 61 8.48 -5.73 8.85
CA HIS A 61 8.76 -4.46 8.19
C HIS A 61 9.36 -4.65 6.79
N GLN A 62 10.23 -5.63 6.60
CA GLN A 62 10.78 -5.95 5.27
C GLN A 62 9.70 -6.40 4.30
N VAL A 63 8.75 -7.23 4.73
CA VAL A 63 7.60 -7.65 3.92
C VAL A 63 6.73 -6.45 3.56
N THR A 64 6.50 -5.52 4.51
CA THR A 64 5.79 -4.26 4.24
C THR A 64 6.50 -3.44 3.17
N GLU A 65 7.81 -3.28 3.25
CA GLU A 65 8.60 -2.51 2.27
C GLU A 65 8.59 -3.18 0.88
N LEU A 66 8.59 -4.52 0.80
CA LEU A 66 8.44 -5.25 -0.46
C LEU A 66 7.06 -5.04 -1.08
N TRP A 67 5.98 -5.03 -0.28
CA TRP A 67 4.64 -4.71 -0.77
C TRP A 67 4.52 -3.25 -1.18
N LEU A 68 5.13 -2.30 -0.45
CA LEU A 68 5.17 -0.88 -0.86
C LEU A 68 5.90 -0.72 -2.19
N LYS A 69 6.99 -1.43 -2.43
CA LYS A 69 7.69 -1.43 -3.72
C LYS A 69 6.78 -1.88 -4.87
N GLN A 70 6.05 -2.97 -4.68
CA GLN A 70 5.10 -3.47 -5.68
C GLN A 70 3.92 -2.50 -5.87
N LEU A 71 3.41 -1.93 -4.79
CA LEU A 71 2.34 -0.92 -4.80
C LEU A 71 2.74 0.31 -5.64
N ILE A 72 3.94 0.84 -5.40
CA ILE A 72 4.51 1.96 -6.16
C ILE A 72 4.60 1.62 -7.66
N HIS A 73 5.06 0.41 -7.98
CA HIS A 73 5.16 -0.06 -9.36
C HIS A 73 3.79 -0.06 -10.07
N GLU A 74 2.75 -0.55 -9.42
CA GLU A 74 1.38 -0.58 -9.98
C GLU A 74 0.77 0.82 -10.05
N LEU A 75 0.95 1.67 -9.03
CA LEU A 75 0.44 3.05 -9.02
C LEU A 75 1.07 3.88 -10.15
N ARG A 76 2.38 3.84 -10.33
CA ARG A 76 3.05 4.55 -11.43
C ARG A 76 2.57 4.06 -12.80
N SER A 77 2.34 2.75 -12.95
CA SER A 77 1.75 2.19 -14.17
C SER A 77 0.32 2.68 -14.40
N ALA A 78 -0.52 2.71 -13.35
CA ALA A 78 -1.89 3.20 -13.44
C ALA A 78 -1.94 4.67 -13.84
N ILE A 79 -1.16 5.54 -13.17
CA ILE A 79 -1.06 6.97 -13.46
C ILE A 79 -0.66 7.19 -14.94
N ALA A 80 0.38 6.48 -15.40
CA ALA A 80 0.84 6.61 -16.80
C ALA A 80 -0.19 6.10 -17.83
N LEU A 81 -1.02 5.13 -17.50
CA LEU A 81 -2.10 4.63 -18.33
C LEU A 81 -3.27 5.62 -18.40
N ILE A 82 -3.69 6.18 -17.26
CA ILE A 82 -4.74 7.20 -17.18
C ILE A 82 -4.33 8.46 -17.97
N ALA A 83 -3.06 8.88 -17.86
CA ALA A 83 -2.54 10.03 -18.61
C ALA A 83 -2.64 9.85 -20.15
N ARG A 84 -2.72 8.60 -20.64
CA ARG A 84 -2.86 8.25 -22.06
C ARG A 84 -4.27 7.81 -22.45
N ASP A 85 -5.24 8.01 -21.58
CA ASP A 85 -6.65 7.57 -21.76
C ASP A 85 -6.84 6.05 -21.91
N ASP A 86 -5.88 5.25 -21.45
CA ASP A 86 -5.92 3.78 -21.49
C ASP A 86 -6.44 3.21 -20.18
N LEU A 87 -7.75 3.36 -19.97
CA LEU A 87 -8.38 3.13 -18.67
C LEU A 87 -8.49 1.65 -18.30
N SER A 88 -8.81 0.77 -19.27
CA SER A 88 -9.02 -0.66 -18.97
C SER A 88 -7.81 -1.35 -18.31
N PRO A 89 -6.56 -1.21 -18.82
CA PRO A 89 -5.41 -1.73 -18.11
C PRO A 89 -5.10 -0.94 -16.82
N ALA A 90 -5.46 0.37 -16.71
CA ALA A 90 -5.31 1.13 -15.47
C ALA A 90 -6.16 0.54 -14.34
N LEU A 91 -7.44 0.24 -14.61
CA LEU A 91 -8.35 -0.42 -13.66
C LEU A 91 -7.78 -1.77 -13.18
N LYS A 92 -7.18 -2.55 -14.08
CA LYS A 92 -6.50 -3.79 -13.70
C LYS A 92 -5.31 -3.54 -12.76
N ARG A 93 -4.56 -2.42 -12.92
CA ARG A 93 -3.49 -2.05 -11.98
C ARG A 93 -4.07 -1.67 -10.62
N LEU A 94 -5.14 -0.90 -10.59
CA LEU A 94 -5.81 -0.49 -9.35
C LEU A 94 -6.42 -1.68 -8.61
N ALA A 95 -7.01 -2.64 -9.31
CA ALA A 95 -7.46 -3.90 -8.70
C ALA A 95 -6.31 -4.65 -8.01
N ARG A 96 -5.09 -4.63 -8.58
CA ARG A 96 -3.89 -5.19 -7.93
C ARG A 96 -3.42 -4.35 -6.76
N VAL A 97 -3.49 -3.01 -6.85
CA VAL A 97 -3.22 -2.09 -5.74
C VAL A 97 -4.08 -2.46 -4.52
N LYS A 98 -5.39 -2.64 -4.70
CA LYS A 98 -6.31 -3.06 -3.64
C LYS A 98 -5.94 -4.43 -3.04
N ALA A 99 -5.59 -5.39 -3.88
CA ALA A 99 -5.17 -6.71 -3.43
C ALA A 99 -3.87 -6.66 -2.59
N ILE A 100 -2.91 -5.81 -2.97
CA ILE A 100 -1.68 -5.58 -2.20
C ILE A 100 -2.01 -4.90 -0.86
N GLN A 101 -2.83 -3.86 -0.85
CA GLN A 101 -3.26 -3.16 0.36
C GLN A 101 -3.94 -4.11 1.35
N ARG A 102 -4.75 -5.06 0.84
CA ARG A 102 -5.33 -6.11 1.66
C ARG A 102 -4.26 -7.00 2.31
N GLN A 103 -3.23 -7.43 1.57
CA GLN A 103 -2.12 -8.19 2.16
C GLN A 103 -1.38 -7.36 3.22
N MET A 104 -1.16 -6.08 2.96
CA MET A 104 -0.56 -5.16 3.94
C MET A 104 -1.42 -5.01 5.20
N PHE A 105 -2.74 -5.04 5.08
CA PHE A 105 -3.66 -5.05 6.21
C PHE A 105 -3.61 -6.37 6.99
N GLU A 106 -3.66 -7.51 6.30
CA GLU A 106 -3.71 -8.85 6.91
C GLU A 106 -2.42 -9.18 7.69
N GLN A 107 -1.26 -8.78 7.19
CA GLN A 107 0.03 -9.09 7.81
C GLN A 107 0.21 -8.50 9.22
N TRP A 108 -0.55 -7.45 9.60
CA TRP A 108 -0.51 -6.90 10.95
C TRP A 108 -0.89 -7.94 12.00
N ALA A 109 -1.74 -8.93 11.67
CA ALA A 109 -2.11 -10.02 12.57
C ALA A 109 -0.89 -10.78 13.11
N VAL A 110 0.17 -10.89 12.32
CA VAL A 110 1.41 -11.54 12.74
C VAL A 110 2.17 -10.67 13.74
N LEU A 111 2.32 -9.36 13.47
CA LEU A 111 2.98 -8.44 14.40
C LEU A 111 2.18 -8.23 15.71
N GLU A 112 0.86 -8.33 15.66
CA GLU A 112 -0.02 -8.23 16.82
C GLU A 112 0.20 -9.35 17.86
N THR A 113 0.93 -10.41 17.50
CA THR A 113 1.37 -11.45 18.45
C THR A 113 2.51 -10.98 19.35
N LEU A 114 3.25 -9.94 18.95
CA LEU A 114 4.31 -9.34 19.75
C LEU A 114 3.71 -8.59 20.95
N THR A 115 4.07 -8.99 22.15
CA THR A 115 3.60 -8.36 23.38
C THR A 115 4.42 -7.14 23.77
N PRO A 116 3.87 -6.21 24.60
CA PRO A 116 4.64 -5.09 25.12
C PRO A 116 5.89 -5.48 25.91
N VAL A 117 5.86 -6.63 26.60
CA VAL A 117 6.98 -7.12 27.40
C VAL A 117 8.11 -7.62 26.52
N GLU A 118 7.81 -8.29 25.42
CA GLU A 118 8.77 -8.76 24.43
C GLU A 118 9.37 -7.59 23.66
N TYR A 119 8.55 -6.65 23.18
CA TYR A 119 9.02 -5.49 22.43
C TYR A 119 9.99 -4.61 23.22
N VAL A 120 9.76 -4.41 24.52
CA VAL A 120 10.63 -3.56 25.34
C VAL A 120 12.04 -4.14 25.47
N GLN A 121 12.23 -5.46 25.29
CA GLN A 121 13.54 -6.10 25.42
C GLN A 121 14.55 -5.65 24.36
N PHE A 122 14.08 -5.27 23.16
CA PHE A 122 14.97 -4.80 22.08
C PHE A 122 14.68 -3.38 21.62
N ARG A 123 13.59 -2.76 22.05
CA ARG A 123 13.17 -1.42 21.61
C ARG A 123 14.26 -0.37 21.72
N ASP A 124 14.99 -0.32 22.82
CA ASP A 124 16.01 0.70 23.05
C ASP A 124 17.24 0.52 22.14
N LYS A 125 17.46 -0.69 21.62
CA LYS A 125 18.54 -0.97 20.66
C LYS A 125 18.23 -0.48 19.25
N LEU A 126 16.94 -0.20 18.94
CA LEU A 126 16.54 0.36 17.64
C LEU A 126 16.97 1.83 17.48
N GLY A 127 17.37 2.50 18.54
CA GLY A 127 17.81 3.89 18.49
C GLY A 127 16.71 4.82 17.98
N LYS A 128 16.99 5.52 16.87
CA LYS A 128 16.04 6.43 16.20
C LYS A 128 15.34 5.79 14.99
N ALA A 129 15.57 4.52 14.70
CA ALA A 129 14.91 3.83 13.58
C ALA A 129 13.39 3.80 13.78
N SER A 130 12.64 4.18 12.75
CA SER A 130 11.19 4.31 12.81
C SER A 130 10.58 4.15 11.42
N GLY A 131 9.42 3.51 11.31
CA GLY A 131 8.64 3.43 10.07
C GLY A 131 8.27 4.80 9.47
N PHE A 132 8.30 5.87 10.28
CA PHE A 132 8.16 7.24 9.80
C PHE A 132 9.22 7.61 8.74
N GLN A 133 10.37 6.95 8.76
CA GLN A 133 11.50 7.17 7.84
C GLN A 133 11.43 6.30 6.57
N SER A 134 10.31 5.61 6.29
CA SER A 134 10.17 4.85 5.05
C SER A 134 10.03 5.80 3.85
N PRO A 135 10.98 5.81 2.90
CA PRO A 135 10.86 6.61 1.69
C PRO A 135 9.77 6.06 0.77
N GLN A 136 9.58 4.74 0.74
CA GLN A 136 8.53 4.13 -0.08
C GLN A 136 7.13 4.50 0.39
N TYR A 137 6.91 4.58 1.71
CA TYR A 137 5.63 5.07 2.24
C TYR A 137 5.37 6.53 1.81
N ARG A 138 6.39 7.40 1.84
CA ARG A 138 6.27 8.79 1.32
C ARG A 138 5.95 8.82 -0.16
N THR A 139 6.64 8.00 -0.97
CA THR A 139 6.33 7.86 -2.40
C THR A 139 4.87 7.47 -2.62
N VAL A 140 4.32 6.49 -1.88
CA VAL A 140 2.91 6.11 -1.99
C VAL A 140 1.98 7.28 -1.65
N GLU A 141 2.25 8.02 -0.58
CA GLU A 141 1.46 9.20 -0.22
C GLU A 141 1.48 10.25 -1.34
N PHE A 142 2.63 10.54 -1.93
CA PHE A 142 2.75 11.51 -3.03
C PHE A 142 2.03 11.04 -4.29
N LEU A 143 2.15 9.76 -4.66
CA LEU A 143 1.46 9.19 -5.81
C LEU A 143 -0.06 9.19 -5.65
N LEU A 144 -0.58 9.06 -4.42
CA LEU A 144 -2.02 9.12 -4.14
C LEU A 144 -2.55 10.56 -3.98
N GLY A 145 -1.67 11.56 -3.78
CA GLY A 145 -2.07 12.98 -3.72
C GLY A 145 -1.82 13.67 -2.38
N ASN A 146 -1.36 12.95 -1.36
CA ASN A 146 -1.01 13.56 -0.07
C ASN A 146 0.37 14.22 -0.14
N LYS A 147 0.44 15.39 -0.78
CA LYS A 147 1.65 16.16 -1.05
C LYS A 147 2.04 16.99 0.18
N ASN A 148 3.13 16.59 0.85
CA ASN A 148 3.70 17.35 1.96
C ASN A 148 5.22 17.52 1.77
N PRO A 149 5.69 18.69 1.29
CA PRO A 149 7.11 18.93 1.02
C PRO A 149 7.99 18.78 2.27
N GLN A 150 7.48 19.07 3.47
CA GLN A 150 8.25 18.95 4.71
C GLN A 150 8.70 17.52 5.02
N MET A 151 8.02 16.52 4.45
CA MET A 151 8.40 15.12 4.63
C MET A 151 9.71 14.75 3.93
N ILE A 152 10.18 15.55 2.96
CA ILE A 152 11.44 15.35 2.27
C ILE A 152 12.63 15.70 3.18
N ASP A 153 12.44 16.62 4.15
CA ASP A 153 13.50 17.03 5.08
C ASP A 153 13.99 15.88 5.98
N VAL A 154 13.15 14.87 6.19
CA VAL A 154 13.51 13.63 6.91
C VAL A 154 14.69 12.91 6.23
N PHE A 155 14.84 13.08 4.93
CA PHE A 155 15.84 12.43 4.08
C PHE A 155 17.01 13.34 3.70
N ALA A 156 17.21 14.45 4.42
CA ALA A 156 18.30 15.41 4.17
C ALA A 156 19.71 14.78 4.23
N HIS A 157 19.84 13.62 4.87
CA HIS A 157 21.08 12.87 5.01
C HIS A 157 21.41 11.97 3.80
N ASP A 158 20.46 11.79 2.85
CA ASP A 158 20.60 10.95 1.66
C ASP A 158 20.09 11.70 0.41
N GLU A 159 21.00 12.24 -0.38
CA GLU A 159 20.67 13.06 -1.54
C GLU A 159 19.97 12.27 -2.66
N GLN A 160 20.26 10.97 -2.78
CA GLN A 160 19.60 10.13 -3.80
C GLN A 160 18.14 9.90 -3.45
N LEU A 161 17.83 9.56 -2.19
CA LEU A 161 16.46 9.40 -1.71
C LEU A 161 15.70 10.72 -1.78
N ARG A 162 16.34 11.81 -1.36
CA ARG A 162 15.75 13.15 -1.39
C ARG A 162 15.37 13.57 -2.81
N SER A 163 16.28 13.38 -3.78
CA SER A 163 16.04 13.69 -5.19
C SER A 163 14.90 12.84 -5.78
N ALA A 164 14.84 11.54 -5.45
CA ALA A 164 13.77 10.67 -5.90
C ALA A 164 12.40 11.10 -5.34
N LEU A 165 12.32 11.44 -4.04
CA LEU A 165 11.10 11.92 -3.42
C LEU A 165 10.68 13.29 -3.95
N GLN A 166 11.64 14.18 -4.26
CA GLN A 166 11.35 15.46 -4.88
C GLN A 166 10.69 15.28 -6.26
N ALA A 167 11.19 14.35 -7.07
CA ALA A 167 10.58 14.01 -8.35
C ALA A 167 9.15 13.47 -8.20
N ASP A 168 8.88 12.62 -7.19
CA ASP A 168 7.54 12.13 -6.90
C ASP A 168 6.61 13.25 -6.36
N LEU A 169 7.14 14.20 -5.60
CA LEU A 169 6.39 15.37 -5.13
C LEU A 169 5.95 16.25 -6.31
N GLU A 170 6.83 16.50 -7.27
CA GLU A 170 6.61 17.38 -8.43
C GLU A 170 5.77 16.71 -9.53
N ALA A 171 5.64 15.39 -9.52
CA ALA A 171 4.81 14.66 -10.47
C ALA A 171 3.32 14.76 -10.12
N PRO A 172 2.40 14.74 -11.11
CA PRO A 172 0.97 14.61 -10.85
C PRO A 172 0.64 13.33 -10.07
N SER A 173 -0.31 13.42 -9.16
CA SER A 173 -0.83 12.26 -8.43
C SER A 173 -1.83 11.45 -9.27
N LEU A 174 -2.25 10.30 -8.74
CA LEU A 174 -3.32 9.49 -9.30
C LEU A 174 -4.63 10.30 -9.46
N TYR A 175 -4.95 11.14 -8.47
CA TYR A 175 -6.14 11.97 -8.51
C TYR A 175 -6.02 13.12 -9.52
N ASP A 176 -4.85 13.77 -9.61
CA ASP A 176 -4.61 14.80 -10.62
C ASP A 176 -4.80 14.26 -12.04
N GLU A 177 -4.25 13.08 -12.34
CA GLU A 177 -4.41 12.46 -13.65
C GLU A 177 -5.84 12.00 -13.94
N PHE A 178 -6.56 11.53 -12.92
CA PHE A 178 -7.99 11.23 -13.06
C PHE A 178 -8.81 12.48 -13.39
N LEU A 179 -8.61 13.58 -12.70
CA LEU A 179 -9.31 14.85 -12.99
C LEU A 179 -8.97 15.38 -14.39
N ARG A 180 -7.71 15.27 -14.83
CA ARG A 180 -7.29 15.57 -16.18
C ARG A 180 -7.95 14.64 -17.22
N PHE A 181 -8.06 13.35 -16.91
CA PHE A 181 -8.80 12.40 -17.74
C PHE A 181 -10.27 12.82 -17.90
N LEU A 182 -10.94 13.21 -16.82
CA LEU A 182 -12.32 13.70 -16.88
C LEU A 182 -12.42 14.95 -17.80
N ALA A 183 -11.49 15.88 -17.67
CA ALA A 183 -11.45 17.08 -18.54
C ALA A 183 -11.25 16.72 -20.02
N ARG A 184 -10.39 15.76 -20.35
CA ARG A 184 -10.20 15.25 -21.73
C ARG A 184 -11.44 14.54 -22.30
N ARG A 185 -12.38 14.13 -21.45
CA ARG A 185 -13.67 13.52 -21.79
C ARG A 185 -14.82 14.52 -21.71
N ASP A 186 -14.53 15.84 -21.86
CA ASP A 186 -15.50 16.93 -21.89
C ASP A 186 -16.31 17.10 -20.59
N HIS A 187 -15.83 16.57 -19.46
CA HIS A 187 -16.37 16.92 -18.16
C HIS A 187 -15.81 18.30 -17.73
N ALA A 188 -16.68 19.16 -17.22
CA ALA A 188 -16.36 20.54 -16.88
C ALA A 188 -15.55 20.65 -15.57
N VAL A 189 -14.39 20.01 -15.50
CA VAL A 189 -13.47 20.15 -14.35
C VAL A 189 -12.95 21.59 -14.29
N PRO A 190 -12.99 22.26 -13.13
CA PRO A 190 -12.52 23.64 -13.00
C PRO A 190 -11.05 23.81 -13.44
N ALA A 191 -10.77 24.88 -14.22
CA ALA A 191 -9.40 25.17 -14.69
C ALA A 191 -8.42 25.35 -13.52
N ALA A 192 -8.85 25.97 -12.43
CA ALA A 192 -8.03 26.16 -11.24
C ALA A 192 -7.56 24.84 -10.62
N VAL A 193 -8.35 23.77 -10.75
CA VAL A 193 -7.98 22.42 -10.27
C VAL A 193 -6.95 21.78 -11.22
N LEU A 194 -7.15 21.95 -12.53
CA LEU A 194 -6.25 21.38 -13.55
C LEU A 194 -4.88 22.06 -13.59
N GLU A 195 -4.83 23.35 -13.27
CA GLU A 195 -3.64 24.21 -13.33
C GLU A 195 -2.98 24.42 -11.95
N ARG A 196 -3.47 23.74 -10.92
CA ARG A 196 -2.94 23.87 -9.56
C ARG A 196 -1.43 23.50 -9.48
N ASP A 197 -0.75 24.05 -8.51
CA ASP A 197 0.58 23.57 -8.11
C ASP A 197 0.44 22.19 -7.46
N VAL A 198 0.85 21.13 -8.18
CA VAL A 198 0.75 19.74 -7.72
C VAL A 198 1.69 19.40 -6.56
N THR A 199 2.65 20.28 -6.25
CA THR A 199 3.55 20.09 -5.08
C THR A 199 2.87 20.42 -3.75
N GLN A 200 1.74 21.16 -3.82
CA GLN A 200 0.97 21.55 -2.64
C GLN A 200 -0.12 20.52 -2.32
N PRO A 201 -0.53 20.43 -1.04
CA PRO A 201 -1.68 19.63 -0.64
C PRO A 201 -2.90 19.93 -1.49
N TYR A 202 -3.62 18.89 -1.89
CA TYR A 202 -4.87 19.06 -2.63
C TYR A 202 -5.94 19.67 -1.73
N THR A 203 -6.71 20.60 -2.28
CA THR A 203 -7.87 21.19 -1.62
C THR A 203 -9.12 20.87 -2.43
N ALA A 204 -10.13 20.32 -1.79
CA ALA A 204 -11.40 19.98 -2.42
C ALA A 204 -12.06 21.20 -3.10
N ASP A 205 -12.61 20.99 -4.29
CA ASP A 205 -13.26 22.02 -5.10
C ASP A 205 -14.75 21.68 -5.35
N PRO A 206 -15.70 22.58 -5.03
CA PRO A 206 -17.13 22.32 -5.26
C PRO A 206 -17.50 22.05 -6.72
N GLY A 207 -16.73 22.57 -7.68
CA GLY A 207 -16.95 22.31 -9.11
C GLY A 207 -16.62 20.86 -9.47
N VAL A 208 -15.64 20.23 -8.81
CA VAL A 208 -15.36 18.81 -8.97
C VAL A 208 -16.52 17.97 -8.41
N ILE A 209 -17.08 18.34 -7.25
CA ILE A 209 -18.27 17.66 -6.70
C ILE A 209 -19.42 17.68 -7.71
N GLU A 210 -19.65 18.81 -8.40
CA GLU A 210 -20.71 18.92 -9.42
C GLU A 210 -20.43 18.04 -10.64
N VAL A 211 -19.17 17.91 -11.06
CA VAL A 211 -18.77 16.97 -12.13
C VAL A 211 -19.07 15.54 -11.72
N LEU A 212 -18.63 15.14 -10.52
CA LEU A 212 -18.85 13.79 -10.00
C LEU A 212 -20.35 13.50 -9.82
N ARG A 213 -21.14 14.49 -9.34
CA ARG A 213 -22.60 14.33 -9.21
C ARG A 213 -23.26 13.98 -10.54
N ARG A 214 -22.83 14.58 -11.65
CA ARG A 214 -23.32 14.26 -13.01
C ARG A 214 -22.95 12.86 -13.44
N ILE A 215 -21.74 12.39 -13.13
CA ILE A 215 -21.28 11.03 -13.42
C ILE A 215 -22.16 10.03 -12.64
N TYR A 216 -22.36 10.24 -11.34
CA TYR A 216 -23.19 9.38 -10.50
C TYR A 216 -24.69 9.43 -10.85
N ALA A 217 -25.17 10.51 -11.42
CA ALA A 217 -26.56 10.61 -11.90
C ALA A 217 -26.83 9.82 -13.18
N ALA A 218 -25.81 9.54 -13.98
CA ALA A 218 -25.94 8.85 -15.26
C ALA A 218 -24.82 7.80 -15.48
N PRO A 219 -24.69 6.79 -14.59
CA PRO A 219 -23.56 5.85 -14.62
C PRO A 219 -23.46 5.08 -15.93
N HIS A 220 -24.59 4.73 -16.56
CA HIS A 220 -24.59 4.04 -17.85
C HIS A 220 -24.04 4.90 -19.01
N THR A 221 -24.16 6.22 -18.91
CA THR A 221 -23.64 7.16 -19.91
C THR A 221 -22.13 7.38 -19.72
N TYR A 222 -21.69 7.41 -18.48
CA TYR A 222 -20.32 7.74 -18.09
C TYR A 222 -19.64 6.55 -17.38
N TRP A 223 -19.84 5.33 -17.92
CA TRP A 223 -19.43 4.10 -17.25
C TRP A 223 -17.96 4.10 -16.87
N ASP A 224 -17.07 4.48 -17.79
CA ASP A 224 -15.63 4.52 -17.56
C ASP A 224 -15.25 5.43 -16.37
N ALA A 225 -15.85 6.62 -16.35
CA ALA A 225 -15.61 7.58 -15.27
C ALA A 225 -16.21 7.11 -13.93
N TYR A 226 -17.40 6.52 -13.98
CA TYR A 226 -18.08 5.96 -12.81
C TYR A 226 -17.30 4.81 -12.20
N GLU A 227 -16.87 3.85 -13.02
CA GLU A 227 -16.07 2.70 -12.59
C GLU A 227 -14.75 3.17 -11.95
N MET A 228 -14.09 4.17 -12.55
CA MET A 228 -12.87 4.74 -12.00
C MET A 228 -13.11 5.45 -10.66
N CYS A 229 -14.24 6.16 -10.49
CA CYS A 229 -14.61 6.75 -9.20
C CYS A 229 -14.70 5.70 -8.11
N GLU A 230 -15.39 4.58 -8.37
CA GLU A 230 -15.55 3.51 -7.38
C GLU A 230 -14.21 2.81 -7.09
N GLU A 231 -13.37 2.57 -8.11
CA GLU A 231 -12.03 2.02 -7.92
C GLU A 231 -11.15 2.92 -7.02
N LEU A 232 -11.22 4.24 -7.18
CA LEU A 232 -10.48 5.18 -6.33
C LEU A 232 -10.99 5.15 -4.89
N VAL A 233 -12.31 5.06 -4.68
CA VAL A 233 -12.88 4.94 -3.33
C VAL A 233 -12.42 3.65 -2.65
N ASP A 234 -12.40 2.54 -3.37
CA ASP A 234 -11.89 1.27 -2.84
C ASP A 234 -10.40 1.35 -2.47
N VAL A 235 -9.59 2.07 -3.27
CA VAL A 235 -8.16 2.32 -2.96
C VAL A 235 -8.02 3.18 -1.70
N GLU A 236 -8.83 4.23 -1.57
CA GLU A 236 -8.86 5.11 -0.37
C GLU A 236 -9.23 4.29 0.88
N GLU A 237 -10.36 3.57 0.85
CA GLU A 237 -10.84 2.78 1.98
C GLU A 237 -9.81 1.73 2.41
N SER A 238 -9.27 0.97 1.45
CA SER A 238 -8.27 -0.07 1.74
C SER A 238 -7.02 0.51 2.42
N PHE A 239 -6.59 1.71 2.03
CA PHE A 239 -5.44 2.38 2.64
C PHE A 239 -5.76 2.92 4.04
N GLN A 240 -6.97 3.46 4.23
CA GLN A 240 -7.43 3.93 5.55
C GLN A 240 -7.56 2.77 6.54
N LEU A 241 -8.08 1.63 6.12
CA LEU A 241 -8.16 0.40 6.93
C LEU A 241 -6.76 -0.07 7.34
N TRP A 242 -5.78 -0.05 6.43
CA TRP A 242 -4.39 -0.37 6.76
C TRP A 242 -3.80 0.61 7.78
N ARG A 243 -3.99 1.93 7.61
CA ARG A 243 -3.57 2.96 8.57
C ARG A 243 -4.21 2.75 9.94
N PHE A 244 -5.52 2.47 9.96
CA PHE A 244 -6.25 2.21 11.20
C PHE A 244 -5.69 0.99 11.94
N ARG A 245 -5.46 -0.11 11.25
CA ARG A 245 -4.89 -1.30 11.86
C ARG A 245 -3.47 -1.08 12.36
N HIS A 246 -2.66 -0.36 11.60
CA HIS A 246 -1.33 0.08 12.04
C HIS A 246 -1.42 0.86 13.37
N LEU A 247 -2.30 1.85 13.45
CA LEU A 247 -2.52 2.61 14.68
C LEU A 247 -2.87 1.69 15.84
N LYS A 248 -3.80 0.75 15.63
CA LYS A 248 -4.24 -0.19 16.68
C LYS A 248 -3.13 -1.16 17.09
N THR A 249 -2.32 -1.60 16.18
CA THR A 249 -1.13 -2.43 16.46
C THR A 249 -0.11 -1.66 17.30
N VAL A 250 0.18 -0.40 16.94
CA VAL A 250 1.08 0.46 17.71
C VAL A 250 0.52 0.73 19.11
N GLU A 251 -0.76 1.07 19.22
CA GLU A 251 -1.45 1.27 20.50
C GLU A 251 -1.36 0.04 21.40
N ARG A 252 -1.56 -1.16 20.83
CA ARG A 252 -1.47 -2.45 21.52
C ARG A 252 -0.06 -2.73 22.06
N ILE A 253 0.99 -2.40 21.29
CA ILE A 253 2.38 -2.78 21.63
C ILE A 253 3.07 -1.74 22.51
N ILE A 254 2.91 -0.45 22.25
CA ILE A 254 3.61 0.61 23.00
C ILE A 254 2.69 1.51 23.82
N GLY A 255 1.37 1.38 23.70
CA GLY A 255 0.42 2.30 24.30
C GLY A 255 0.62 3.73 23.79
N PHE A 256 0.54 4.70 24.66
CA PHE A 256 0.70 6.13 24.32
C PHE A 256 2.14 6.64 24.45
N LYS A 257 3.14 5.77 24.46
CA LYS A 257 4.55 6.14 24.47
C LYS A 257 4.93 6.81 23.14
N ARG A 258 5.96 7.66 23.19
CA ARG A 258 6.55 8.22 21.97
C ARG A 258 7.14 7.13 21.07
N GLY A 259 7.02 7.29 19.77
CA GLY A 259 7.71 6.45 18.79
C GLY A 259 9.24 6.59 18.89
N THR A 260 9.99 5.59 18.43
CA THR A 260 11.47 5.59 18.40
C THR A 260 12.03 6.76 17.58
N GLY A 261 11.36 7.18 16.52
CA GLY A 261 11.72 8.34 15.70
C GLY A 261 11.33 9.71 16.29
N GLY A 262 10.82 9.75 17.54
CA GLY A 262 10.48 10.99 18.23
C GLY A 262 9.06 11.53 18.00
N SER A 263 8.25 10.88 17.17
CA SER A 263 6.83 11.25 16.97
C SER A 263 6.00 11.05 18.24
N SER A 264 4.80 11.66 18.29
CA SER A 264 3.86 11.46 19.41
C SER A 264 3.20 10.06 19.41
N GLY A 265 3.69 9.10 18.59
CA GLY A 265 3.19 7.73 18.52
C GLY A 265 1.74 7.68 18.02
N VAL A 266 0.84 7.09 18.80
CA VAL A 266 -0.59 6.92 18.45
C VAL A 266 -1.25 8.22 18.03
N HIS A 267 -0.99 9.34 18.69
CA HIS A 267 -1.58 10.65 18.32
C HIS A 267 -1.14 11.14 16.93
N PHE A 268 0.10 10.85 16.54
CA PHE A 268 0.56 11.15 15.18
C PHE A 268 -0.18 10.31 14.14
N LEU A 269 -0.37 9.01 14.42
CA LEU A 269 -1.08 8.10 13.53
C LEU A 269 -2.58 8.42 13.43
N GLN A 270 -3.21 8.90 14.52
CA GLN A 270 -4.60 9.37 14.49
C GLN A 270 -4.79 10.51 13.49
N LYS A 271 -3.89 11.50 13.47
CA LYS A 271 -3.95 12.58 12.48
C LYS A 271 -3.82 12.08 11.03
N ALA A 272 -3.06 11.01 10.82
CA ALA A 272 -2.94 10.43 9.48
C ALA A 272 -4.24 9.77 8.99
N LEU A 273 -5.15 9.37 9.89
CA LEU A 273 -6.47 8.84 9.52
C LEU A 273 -7.44 9.93 9.02
N GLU A 274 -7.20 11.20 9.35
CA GLU A 274 -8.01 12.32 8.89
C GLU A 274 -7.65 12.77 7.46
N LEU A 275 -6.52 12.27 6.92
CA LEU A 275 -6.05 12.61 5.58
C LEU A 275 -6.75 11.73 4.54
N THR A 276 -7.45 12.37 3.61
CA THR A 276 -8.06 11.74 2.44
C THR A 276 -7.25 12.05 1.19
N PHE A 277 -7.24 11.12 0.22
CA PHE A 277 -6.61 11.31 -1.07
C PHE A 277 -7.57 11.89 -2.11
N PHE A 278 -8.87 11.50 -2.03
CA PHE A 278 -9.90 11.78 -3.02
C PHE A 278 -11.15 12.39 -2.35
N PRO A 279 -11.05 13.59 -1.75
CA PRO A 279 -12.06 14.11 -0.84
C PRO A 279 -13.43 14.27 -1.50
N GLU A 280 -13.51 14.73 -2.75
CA GLU A 280 -14.79 14.94 -3.42
C GLU A 280 -15.52 13.65 -3.76
N LEU A 281 -14.80 12.52 -3.90
CA LEU A 281 -15.42 11.22 -4.10
C LEU A 281 -16.18 10.75 -2.85
N LEU A 282 -15.75 11.16 -1.67
CA LEU A 282 -16.47 10.89 -0.43
C LEU A 282 -17.62 11.91 -0.25
N ASP A 283 -17.36 13.19 -0.52
CA ASP A 283 -18.34 14.27 -0.37
C ASP A 283 -19.54 14.13 -1.30
N VAL A 284 -19.32 13.74 -2.56
CA VAL A 284 -20.41 13.61 -3.55
C VAL A 284 -21.50 12.64 -3.09
N ARG A 285 -21.15 11.63 -2.29
CA ARG A 285 -22.12 10.66 -1.76
C ARG A 285 -23.23 11.30 -0.92
N THR A 286 -22.92 12.40 -0.25
CA THR A 286 -23.91 13.19 0.50
C THR A 286 -24.93 13.86 -0.41
N HIS A 287 -24.56 14.09 -1.69
CA HIS A 287 -25.38 14.80 -2.67
C HIS A 287 -26.11 13.88 -3.66
N ILE A 288 -25.86 12.56 -3.63
CA ILE A 288 -26.54 11.59 -4.49
C ILE A 288 -27.97 11.38 -3.98
N GLY A 289 -28.96 11.56 -4.87
CA GLY A 289 -30.38 11.38 -4.55
C GLY A 289 -30.98 12.50 -3.69
N ALA A 290 -30.22 13.56 -3.40
CA ALA A 290 -30.79 14.77 -2.80
C ALA A 290 -31.61 15.53 -3.85
N PRO A 291 -32.80 16.09 -3.49
CA PRO A 291 -33.66 16.82 -4.40
C PRO A 291 -33.01 18.11 -4.92
#